data_9366855ed8f176c8ba2eb99f5118cb36
#
_entry.id   9366855ed8f176c8ba2eb99f5118cb36
#
_cell.length_a   1.000
_cell.length_b   1.000
_cell.length_c   1.000
_cell.angle_alpha   90.00
_cell.angle_beta   90.00
_cell.angle_gamma   90.00
#
_symmetry.space_group_name_H-M   'P 1'
#
loop_
_entity.id
_entity.type
_entity.pdbx_description
1 polymer ?
#
loop_
_entity_poly.entity_id
_entity_poly.type
_entity_poly.pdbx_seq_one_letter_code
_entity_poly.pdbx_strand_id
1 'polypeptide(L)'
;PDNHSSSTAGSSINAYGSQVTWAQLNVDGVTMVNNRHAYVNVFPSVDSIQEFNVFTGNAPAEYGGGAGTVTNVQLKSGTNLLHGDVFEFIRNTAVDARNTFRPPPLAKQILKQNQFGATLGGPILKDRTFFFFSYEGLRSIQQTPSLTNVLTLAQRTGDFSALLPGKQLKSPYTGAIYVNNQIPVDSVSQNIVNTYMPLPNASTNGNNYSG
;
A
#
# COMPACT_ATOMS: atom_id res chain seq x y z
N PRO A 1 -6.95 -10.99 -8.99
CA PRO A 1 -5.88 -10.10 -9.40
C PRO A 1 -5.25 -9.58 -8.13
N ASP A 2 -4.12 -10.21 -7.81
CA ASP A 2 -3.37 -10.00 -6.60
C ASP A 2 -2.78 -8.61 -6.63
N ASN A 3 -3.46 -7.69 -5.96
CA ASN A 3 -2.91 -6.37 -5.72
C ASN A 3 -1.87 -6.49 -4.59
N HIS A 4 -0.74 -7.13 -4.90
CA HIS A 4 0.48 -6.95 -4.18
C HIS A 4 0.98 -5.52 -4.46
N SER A 5 0.26 -4.53 -4.00
CA SER A 5 0.89 -3.27 -3.63
C SER A 5 1.79 -3.63 -2.44
N SER A 6 2.88 -4.29 -2.77
CA SER A 6 3.97 -4.46 -1.85
C SER A 6 4.28 -3.08 -1.29
N SER A 7 4.02 -2.90 -0.04
CA SER A 7 4.55 -1.81 0.76
C SER A 7 6.07 -1.98 0.87
N THR A 8 6.72 -2.04 -0.26
CA THR A 8 8.18 -2.02 -0.39
C THR A 8 8.76 -0.71 0.14
N ALA A 9 7.91 0.30 0.31
CA ALA A 9 8.31 1.61 0.81
C ALA A 9 8.64 1.64 2.32
N GLY A 10 8.29 0.61 3.09
CA GLY A 10 8.55 0.56 4.53
C GLY A 10 9.76 -0.27 4.94
N SER A 11 10.37 -0.98 3.99
CA SER A 11 11.36 -2.02 4.31
C SER A 11 12.81 -1.64 4.06
N SER A 12 13.07 -0.49 3.48
CA SER A 12 14.44 -0.08 3.18
C SER A 12 14.74 1.29 3.74
N ILE A 13 15.71 1.33 4.62
CA ILE A 13 16.29 2.57 5.11
C ILE A 13 17.33 3.02 4.09
N ASN A 14 17.06 4.14 3.42
CA ASN A 14 18.03 4.73 2.49
C ASN A 14 18.81 5.83 3.18
N ALA A 15 20.12 5.81 3.02
CA ALA A 15 21.00 6.86 3.48
C ALA A 15 21.96 7.28 2.37
N TYR A 16 22.43 8.53 2.43
CA TYR A 16 23.42 9.10 1.50
C TYR A 16 23.06 8.95 0.01
N GLY A 17 21.77 9.00 -0.35
CA GLY A 17 21.33 8.89 -1.74
C GLY A 17 21.50 7.51 -2.37
N SER A 18 21.71 6.47 -1.55
CA SER A 18 21.76 5.09 -2.05
C SER A 18 20.44 4.65 -2.64
N GLN A 19 20.48 3.73 -3.59
CA GLN A 19 19.25 3.13 -4.12
C GLN A 19 18.62 2.19 -3.08
N VAL A 20 17.29 2.12 -3.08
CA VAL A 20 16.49 1.23 -2.22
C VAL A 20 16.97 -0.22 -2.31
N THR A 21 17.35 -0.64 -3.51
CA THR A 21 17.83 -1.99 -3.82
C THR A 21 19.19 -2.35 -3.20
N TRP A 22 19.90 -1.38 -2.66
CA TRP A 22 21.21 -1.57 -2.04
C TRP A 22 21.14 -1.66 -0.51
N ALA A 23 19.95 -1.51 0.06
CA ALA A 23 19.75 -1.69 1.49
C ALA A 23 19.73 -3.18 1.85
N GLN A 24 20.41 -3.53 2.93
CA GLN A 24 20.47 -4.88 3.46
C GLN A 24 19.81 -4.94 4.84
N LEU A 25 18.99 -5.96 5.06
CA LEU A 25 18.43 -6.28 6.37
C LEU A 25 18.90 -7.67 6.78
N ASN A 26 19.56 -7.75 7.91
CA ASN A 26 19.97 -9.01 8.53
C ASN A 26 19.19 -9.21 9.83
N VAL A 27 18.73 -10.42 10.07
CA VAL A 27 18.09 -10.84 11.32
C VAL A 27 18.89 -12.00 11.88
N ASP A 28 19.41 -11.84 13.10
CA ASP A 28 20.32 -12.80 13.75
C ASP A 28 21.45 -13.25 12.83
N GLY A 29 22.03 -12.31 12.06
CA GLY A 29 23.11 -12.58 11.12
C GLY A 29 22.70 -13.16 9.78
N VAL A 30 21.42 -13.45 9.55
CA VAL A 30 20.91 -13.97 8.27
C VAL A 30 20.30 -12.86 7.44
N THR A 31 20.70 -12.77 6.17
CA THR A 31 20.15 -11.77 5.24
C THR A 31 18.71 -12.10 4.87
N MET A 32 17.80 -11.14 5.12
CA MET A 32 16.37 -11.24 4.80
C MET A 32 15.99 -10.61 3.47
N VAL A 33 16.94 -10.03 2.75
CA VAL A 33 16.70 -9.40 1.46
C VAL A 33 16.77 -10.43 0.34
N ASN A 34 15.76 -10.42 -0.53
CA ASN A 34 15.78 -11.19 -1.76
C ASN A 34 16.69 -10.49 -2.79
N ASN A 35 17.83 -11.09 -3.10
CA ASN A 35 18.82 -10.53 -4.01
C ASN A 35 18.31 -10.32 -5.46
N ARG A 36 17.23 -11.00 -5.85
CA ARG A 36 16.67 -10.88 -7.19
C ARG A 36 15.77 -9.66 -7.36
N HIS A 37 15.02 -9.31 -6.31
CA HIS A 37 13.99 -8.27 -6.37
C HIS A 37 14.21 -7.14 -5.34
N ALA A 38 15.26 -7.26 -4.52
CA ALA A 38 15.63 -6.30 -3.49
C ALA A 38 14.48 -5.91 -2.53
N TYR A 39 13.63 -6.88 -2.19
CA TYR A 39 12.62 -6.71 -1.15
C TYR A 39 12.92 -7.62 0.04
N VAL A 40 12.46 -7.20 1.20
CA VAL A 40 12.59 -7.97 2.44
C VAL A 40 11.53 -9.08 2.47
N ASN A 41 11.96 -10.32 2.63
CA ASN A 41 11.07 -11.48 2.64
C ASN A 41 10.26 -11.60 3.93
N VAL A 42 10.86 -11.29 5.05
CA VAL A 42 10.26 -11.44 6.38
C VAL A 42 10.67 -10.26 7.25
N PHE A 43 9.69 -9.64 7.89
CA PHE A 43 9.90 -8.66 8.94
C PHE A 43 9.60 -9.29 10.29
N PRO A 44 10.53 -9.26 11.24
CA PRO A 44 10.21 -9.63 12.60
C PRO A 44 9.20 -8.64 13.20
N SER A 45 8.34 -9.11 14.09
CA SER A 45 7.50 -8.26 14.90
C SER A 45 8.37 -7.29 15.70
N VAL A 46 7.93 -6.02 15.83
CA VAL A 46 8.67 -5.01 16.60
C VAL A 46 8.89 -5.49 18.03
N ASP A 47 7.89 -6.15 18.62
CA ASP A 47 7.96 -6.67 19.98
C ASP A 47 8.89 -7.88 20.13
N SER A 48 9.29 -8.54 19.03
CA SER A 48 10.27 -9.60 19.03
C SER A 48 11.73 -9.11 18.96
N ILE A 49 11.92 -7.80 18.67
CA ILE A 49 13.26 -7.23 18.51
C ILE A 49 13.84 -6.89 19.88
N GLN A 50 15.06 -7.33 20.13
CA GLN A 50 15.83 -6.95 21.29
C GLN A 50 16.61 -5.66 21.03
N GLU A 51 17.33 -5.63 19.92
CA GLU A 51 18.11 -4.46 19.49
C GLU A 51 18.24 -4.42 17.97
N PHE A 52 18.53 -3.26 17.42
CA PHE A 52 18.91 -3.12 16.03
C PHE A 52 20.06 -2.11 15.88
N ASN A 53 20.88 -2.36 14.87
CA ASN A 53 22.01 -1.50 14.54
C ASN A 53 21.96 -1.14 13.05
N VAL A 54 22.17 0.13 12.72
CA VAL A 54 22.09 0.64 11.34
C VAL A 54 23.43 1.27 10.95
N PHE A 55 24.08 0.70 9.95
CA PHE A 55 25.25 1.26 9.32
C PHE A 55 24.84 2.04 8.07
N THR A 56 25.13 3.33 8.05
CA THR A 56 24.69 4.25 6.99
C THR A 56 25.80 4.69 6.04
N GLY A 57 26.89 3.96 5.90
CA GLY A 57 27.95 4.37 4.98
C GLY A 57 29.22 3.54 5.06
N ASN A 58 29.66 3.16 6.23
CA ASN A 58 30.88 2.38 6.46
C ASN A 58 30.54 1.05 7.14
N ALA A 59 29.70 0.23 6.49
CA ALA A 59 29.47 -1.11 6.99
C ALA A 59 30.77 -1.93 6.96
N PRO A 60 31.11 -2.68 8.01
CA PRO A 60 32.24 -3.61 7.98
C PRO A 60 32.14 -4.59 6.80
N ALA A 61 33.29 -5.04 6.30
CA ALA A 61 33.37 -5.90 5.13
C ALA A 61 32.64 -7.26 5.31
N GLU A 62 32.41 -7.66 6.53
CA GLU A 62 31.62 -8.86 6.88
C GLU A 62 30.16 -8.79 6.41
N TYR A 63 29.61 -7.59 6.26
CA TYR A 63 28.27 -7.34 5.73
C TYR A 63 28.29 -7.08 4.22
N GLY A 64 29.14 -7.80 3.49
CA GLY A 64 29.27 -7.64 2.04
C GLY A 64 27.97 -7.83 1.28
N GLY A 65 27.83 -7.11 0.15
CA GLY A 65 26.72 -7.28 -0.80
C GLY A 65 25.87 -6.04 -1.06
N GLY A 66 25.95 -5.01 -0.27
CA GLY A 66 25.23 -3.75 -0.51
C GLY A 66 26.11 -2.52 -0.38
N ALA A 67 26.04 -1.61 -1.34
CA ALA A 67 26.71 -0.31 -1.25
C ALA A 67 25.87 0.71 -0.46
N GLY A 68 24.74 0.28 0.12
CA GLY A 68 23.78 1.11 0.83
C GLY A 68 23.81 0.95 2.34
N THR A 69 22.65 1.06 2.92
CA THR A 69 22.44 0.91 4.36
C THR A 69 22.41 -0.57 4.76
N VAL A 70 23.10 -0.94 5.83
CA VAL A 70 23.00 -2.27 6.45
C VAL A 70 22.30 -2.15 7.79
N THR A 71 21.18 -2.83 7.94
CA THR A 71 20.42 -2.91 9.20
C THR A 71 20.55 -4.31 9.76
N ASN A 72 21.11 -4.43 10.96
CA ASN A 72 21.18 -5.69 11.71
C ASN A 72 20.16 -5.65 12.84
N VAL A 73 19.33 -6.68 12.91
CA VAL A 73 18.33 -6.88 13.93
C VAL A 73 18.66 -8.12 14.73
N GLN A 74 18.64 -8.00 16.05
CA GLN A 74 18.74 -9.14 16.96
C GLN A 74 17.37 -9.39 17.59
N LEU A 75 16.93 -10.64 17.57
CA LEU A 75 15.68 -11.04 18.19
C LEU A 75 15.87 -11.29 19.69
N LYS A 76 14.79 -11.11 20.45
CA LYS A 76 14.72 -11.50 21.85
C LYS A 76 14.90 -13.02 21.97
N SER A 77 15.52 -13.46 23.03
CA SER A 77 15.66 -14.87 23.37
C SER A 77 15.00 -15.17 24.73
N GLY A 78 14.75 -16.44 24.99
CA GLY A 78 14.30 -16.87 26.31
C GLY A 78 15.41 -16.72 27.37
N THR A 79 15.00 -16.51 28.60
CA THR A 79 15.88 -16.38 29.76
C THR A 79 15.48 -17.37 30.86
N ASN A 80 16.17 -17.36 32.00
CA ASN A 80 15.79 -18.18 33.15
C ASN A 80 14.48 -17.73 33.84
N LEU A 81 13.97 -16.57 33.46
CA LEU A 81 12.69 -16.04 33.95
C LEU A 81 11.66 -16.10 32.85
N LEU A 82 10.45 -16.54 33.19
CA LEU A 82 9.32 -16.44 32.26
C LEU A 82 8.96 -14.98 32.06
N HIS A 83 8.88 -14.53 30.82
CA HIS A 83 8.52 -13.17 30.45
C HIS A 83 7.72 -13.18 29.14
N GLY A 84 6.89 -12.18 28.94
CA GLY A 84 6.11 -12.05 27.74
C GLY A 84 5.21 -10.81 27.78
N ASP A 85 4.72 -10.45 26.63
CA ASP A 85 3.86 -9.29 26.42
C ASP A 85 2.69 -9.68 25.52
N VAL A 86 1.55 -9.02 25.71
CA VAL A 86 0.38 -9.11 24.82
C VAL A 86 0.03 -7.69 24.43
N PHE A 87 -0.18 -7.44 23.14
CA PHE A 87 -0.50 -6.12 22.64
C PHE A 87 -1.63 -6.15 21.62
N GLU A 88 -2.37 -5.03 21.55
CA GLU A 88 -3.34 -4.75 20.51
C GLU A 88 -3.32 -3.27 20.16
N PHE A 89 -3.11 -2.96 18.87
CA PHE A 89 -3.19 -1.62 18.31
C PHE A 89 -4.38 -1.51 17.40
N ILE A 90 -5.31 -0.62 17.75
CA ILE A 90 -6.54 -0.40 16.98
C ILE A 90 -6.47 0.97 16.33
N ARG A 91 -6.68 1.02 15.01
CA ARG A 91 -6.88 2.25 14.26
C ARG A 91 -8.21 2.19 13.53
N ASN A 92 -9.06 3.19 13.77
CA ASN A 92 -10.40 3.21 13.19
C ASN A 92 -10.74 4.64 12.74
N THR A 93 -11.27 4.74 11.53
CA THR A 93 -11.76 6.00 10.96
C THR A 93 -12.74 6.75 11.87
N ALA A 94 -13.49 6.06 12.72
CA ALA A 94 -14.45 6.69 13.62
C ALA A 94 -13.75 7.61 14.65
N VAL A 95 -12.56 7.24 15.10
CA VAL A 95 -11.77 7.97 16.10
C VAL A 95 -10.60 8.76 15.51
N ASP A 96 -10.21 8.48 14.27
CA ASP A 96 -9.17 9.23 13.57
C ASP A 96 -9.63 10.64 13.19
N ALA A 97 -8.72 11.60 13.19
CA ALA A 97 -8.98 12.91 12.60
C ALA A 97 -9.24 12.82 11.09
N ARG A 98 -9.96 13.78 10.54
CA ARG A 98 -10.14 13.90 9.08
C ARG A 98 -8.83 14.37 8.43
N ASN A 99 -8.50 13.79 7.30
CA ASN A 99 -7.40 14.28 6.47
C ASN A 99 -7.69 15.71 6.00
N THR A 100 -6.78 16.64 6.27
CA THR A 100 -6.90 18.06 5.90
C THR A 100 -7.04 18.27 4.40
N PHE A 101 -6.41 17.44 3.60
CA PHE A 101 -6.48 17.51 2.13
C PHE A 101 -7.76 16.90 1.54
N ARG A 102 -8.65 16.39 2.41
CA ARG A 102 -9.95 15.86 2.02
C ARG A 102 -11.09 16.49 2.85
N PRO A 103 -11.36 17.79 2.65
CA PRO A 103 -12.41 18.50 3.39
C PRO A 103 -13.81 18.02 2.99
N PRO A 104 -14.86 18.33 3.79
CA PRO A 104 -16.24 18.17 3.35
C PRO A 104 -16.48 18.89 2.01
N PRO A 105 -17.37 18.37 1.14
CA PRO A 105 -18.35 17.29 1.36
C PRO A 105 -17.83 15.87 1.08
N LEU A 106 -16.54 15.70 0.73
CA LEU A 106 -16.00 14.37 0.44
C LEU A 106 -16.13 13.43 1.64
N ALA A 107 -16.54 12.19 1.41
CA ALA A 107 -16.65 11.19 2.46
C ALA A 107 -15.28 10.89 3.09
N LYS A 108 -15.26 10.65 4.40
CA LYS A 108 -14.06 10.20 5.11
C LYS A 108 -13.70 8.78 4.66
N GLN A 109 -12.43 8.54 4.34
CA GLN A 109 -11.96 7.22 3.93
C GLN A 109 -12.12 6.21 5.05
N ILE A 110 -12.55 5.00 4.73
CA ILE A 110 -12.63 3.92 5.70
C ILE A 110 -11.23 3.34 5.88
N LEU A 111 -10.76 3.38 7.10
CA LEU A 111 -9.58 2.66 7.57
C LEU A 111 -9.95 1.95 8.87
N LYS A 112 -9.87 0.63 8.88
CA LYS A 112 -10.00 -0.19 10.08
C LYS A 112 -8.80 -1.10 10.10
N GLN A 113 -7.93 -0.92 11.08
CA GLN A 113 -6.71 -1.68 11.23
C GLN A 113 -6.61 -2.17 12.66
N ASN A 114 -6.46 -3.48 12.82
CA ASN A 114 -6.19 -4.13 14.10
C ASN A 114 -4.88 -4.90 13.94
N GLN A 115 -3.91 -4.56 14.77
CA GLN A 115 -2.63 -5.24 14.87
C GLN A 115 -2.54 -5.79 16.28
N PHE A 116 -2.43 -7.09 16.40
CA PHE A 116 -2.42 -7.77 17.69
C PHE A 116 -1.35 -8.83 17.72
N GLY A 117 -0.82 -9.08 18.90
CA GLY A 117 0.23 -10.07 19.03
C GLY A 117 0.55 -10.42 20.48
N ALA A 118 1.45 -11.38 20.61
CA ALA A 118 1.98 -11.80 21.88
C ALA A 118 3.40 -12.30 21.73
N THR A 119 4.20 -12.08 22.76
CA THR A 119 5.52 -12.68 22.91
C THR A 119 5.55 -13.49 24.19
N LEU A 120 6.31 -14.58 24.19
CA LEU A 120 6.54 -15.42 25.36
C LEU A 120 7.92 -16.03 25.31
N GLY A 121 8.71 -15.84 26.36
CA GLY A 121 10.05 -16.40 26.49
C GLY A 121 10.29 -16.95 27.87
N GLY A 122 11.14 -17.98 27.98
CA GLY A 122 11.46 -18.56 29.25
C GLY A 122 12.35 -19.80 29.14
N PRO A 123 12.63 -20.48 30.27
CA PRO A 123 13.43 -21.69 30.28
C PRO A 123 12.56 -22.91 30.00
N ILE A 124 13.05 -23.81 29.15
CA ILE A 124 12.60 -25.21 29.09
C ILE A 124 13.34 -26.02 30.19
N LEU A 125 14.65 -25.83 30.24
CA LEU A 125 15.51 -26.33 31.30
C LEU A 125 16.35 -25.17 31.82
N LYS A 126 16.28 -24.88 33.12
CA LYS A 126 17.03 -23.78 33.73
C LYS A 126 18.53 -23.92 33.41
N ASP A 127 19.13 -22.76 33.11
CA ASP A 127 20.55 -22.58 32.79
C ASP A 127 21.05 -23.35 31.55
N ARG A 128 20.15 -23.98 30.76
CA ARG A 128 20.55 -24.82 29.62
C ARG A 128 19.77 -24.54 28.35
N THR A 129 18.44 -24.58 28.42
CA THR A 129 17.60 -24.56 27.23
C THR A 129 16.49 -23.54 27.41
N PHE A 130 16.39 -22.65 26.47
CA PHE A 130 15.41 -21.58 26.49
C PHE A 130 14.53 -21.63 25.26
N PHE A 131 13.36 -21.01 25.33
CA PHE A 131 12.51 -20.77 24.19
C PHE A 131 12.12 -19.31 24.12
N PHE A 132 11.83 -18.84 22.93
CA PHE A 132 11.16 -17.58 22.66
C PHE A 132 10.16 -17.79 21.53
N PHE A 133 8.95 -17.31 21.74
CA PHE A 133 7.85 -17.33 20.77
C PHE A 133 7.34 -15.94 20.55
N SER A 134 7.07 -15.58 19.31
CA SER A 134 6.43 -14.33 18.93
C SER A 134 5.38 -14.60 17.86
N TYR A 135 4.22 -13.97 18.02
CA TYR A 135 3.15 -13.99 17.05
C TYR A 135 2.60 -12.58 16.86
N GLU A 136 2.40 -12.19 15.60
CA GLU A 136 1.74 -10.95 15.24
C GLU A 136 0.74 -11.18 14.13
N GLY A 137 -0.44 -10.60 14.25
CA GLY A 137 -1.49 -10.60 13.25
C GLY A 137 -1.90 -9.18 12.88
N LEU A 138 -2.01 -8.89 11.59
CA LEU A 138 -2.52 -7.63 11.06
C LEU A 138 -3.79 -7.87 10.27
N ARG A 139 -4.87 -7.18 10.65
CA ARG A 139 -6.12 -7.13 9.88
C ARG A 139 -6.38 -5.69 9.47
N SER A 140 -6.33 -5.41 8.19
CA SER A 140 -6.52 -4.07 7.65
C SER A 140 -7.61 -4.07 6.58
N ILE A 141 -8.59 -3.17 6.76
CA ILE A 141 -9.59 -2.82 5.75
C ILE A 141 -9.36 -1.35 5.42
N GLN A 142 -8.93 -1.08 4.21
CA GLN A 142 -8.66 0.25 3.74
C GLN A 142 -9.42 0.51 2.44
N GLN A 143 -10.16 1.61 2.42
CA GLN A 143 -10.76 2.12 1.21
C GLN A 143 -9.74 3.01 0.50
N THR A 144 -9.41 2.68 -0.74
CA THR A 144 -8.60 3.54 -1.60
C THR A 144 -9.54 4.28 -2.54
N PRO A 145 -9.86 5.55 -2.29
CA PRO A 145 -10.74 6.29 -3.17
C PRO A 145 -10.04 6.53 -4.50
N SER A 146 -10.77 6.32 -5.55
CA SER A 146 -10.36 6.62 -6.91
C SER A 146 -11.16 7.80 -7.43
N LEU A 147 -10.49 8.81 -7.98
CA LEU A 147 -11.11 9.90 -8.73
C LEU A 147 -10.88 9.64 -10.22
N THR A 148 -11.96 9.54 -10.97
CA THR A 148 -11.90 9.25 -12.40
C THR A 148 -13.02 9.96 -13.15
N ASN A 149 -12.98 9.89 -14.47
CA ASN A 149 -14.05 10.36 -15.33
C ASN A 149 -14.86 9.19 -15.86
N VAL A 150 -16.16 9.29 -15.70
CA VAL A 150 -17.13 8.37 -16.29
C VAL A 150 -18.06 9.14 -17.23
N LEU A 151 -18.72 8.44 -18.15
CA LEU A 151 -19.63 9.04 -19.09
C LEU A 151 -20.83 9.67 -18.38
N THR A 152 -21.11 10.93 -18.70
CA THR A 152 -22.33 11.62 -18.25
C THR A 152 -23.57 11.02 -18.93
N LEU A 153 -24.75 11.34 -18.42
CA LEU A 153 -26.01 10.88 -19.04
C LEU A 153 -26.11 11.28 -20.51
N ALA A 154 -25.73 12.51 -20.85
CA ALA A 154 -25.72 13.00 -22.25
C ALA A 154 -24.72 12.19 -23.11
N GLN A 155 -23.52 11.95 -22.61
CA GLN A 155 -22.50 11.18 -23.33
C GLN A 155 -22.91 9.71 -23.56
N ARG A 156 -23.68 9.13 -22.65
CA ARG A 156 -24.21 7.75 -22.80
C ARG A 156 -25.21 7.63 -23.97
N THR A 157 -25.88 8.72 -24.32
CA THR A 157 -26.79 8.80 -25.47
C THR A 157 -26.10 9.28 -26.74
N GLY A 158 -24.77 9.46 -26.70
CA GLY A 158 -23.98 9.90 -27.85
C GLY A 158 -23.84 11.43 -27.97
N ASP A 159 -24.33 12.19 -27.02
CA ASP A 159 -24.23 13.66 -27.03
C ASP A 159 -22.94 14.13 -26.37
N PHE A 160 -21.99 14.53 -27.21
CA PHE A 160 -20.71 15.11 -26.80
C PHE A 160 -20.60 16.59 -27.16
N SER A 161 -21.73 17.27 -27.37
CA SER A 161 -21.79 18.70 -27.74
C SER A 161 -21.07 19.60 -26.73
N ALA A 162 -21.05 19.22 -25.45
CA ALA A 162 -20.33 19.95 -24.41
C ALA A 162 -18.81 20.06 -24.63
N LEU A 163 -18.22 19.28 -25.55
CA LEU A 163 -16.82 19.42 -25.92
C LEU A 163 -16.56 20.55 -26.93
N LEU A 164 -17.61 21.13 -27.53
CA LEU A 164 -17.48 22.23 -28.47
C LEU A 164 -17.32 23.56 -27.73
N PRO A 165 -16.60 24.54 -28.31
CA PRO A 165 -15.87 24.49 -29.58
C PRO A 165 -14.47 23.85 -29.47
N GLY A 166 -14.04 23.46 -28.26
CA GLY A 166 -12.66 23.06 -27.99
C GLY A 166 -12.22 21.76 -28.71
N LYS A 167 -13.16 20.82 -28.91
CA LYS A 167 -12.83 19.52 -29.54
C LYS A 167 -13.95 19.05 -30.45
N GLN A 168 -13.66 18.99 -31.75
CA GLN A 168 -14.54 18.41 -32.76
C GLN A 168 -14.24 16.91 -32.94
N LEU A 169 -15.23 16.05 -32.77
CA LEU A 169 -15.11 14.62 -32.90
C LEU A 169 -15.27 14.19 -34.36
N LYS A 170 -14.51 13.15 -34.75
CA LYS A 170 -14.51 12.56 -36.08
C LYS A 170 -14.64 11.05 -35.98
N SER A 171 -15.26 10.43 -36.98
CA SER A 171 -15.33 8.99 -37.11
C SER A 171 -13.93 8.40 -37.27
N PRO A 172 -13.53 7.42 -36.46
CA PRO A 172 -12.23 6.76 -36.62
C PRO A 172 -12.13 5.91 -37.92
N TYR A 173 -13.27 5.56 -38.49
CA TYR A 173 -13.31 4.70 -39.71
C TYR A 173 -13.35 5.49 -41.01
N THR A 174 -14.10 6.60 -41.05
CA THR A 174 -14.36 7.37 -42.26
C THR A 174 -13.67 8.73 -42.26
N GLY A 175 -13.20 9.20 -41.10
CA GLY A 175 -12.69 10.56 -40.91
C GLY A 175 -13.76 11.65 -40.96
N ALA A 176 -15.02 11.30 -41.19
CA ALA A 176 -16.13 12.26 -41.24
C ALA A 176 -16.37 12.93 -39.90
N ILE A 177 -16.67 14.22 -39.93
CA ILE A 177 -16.97 15.01 -38.73
C ILE A 177 -18.38 14.67 -38.23
N TYR A 178 -18.54 14.45 -36.95
CA TYR A 178 -19.84 14.31 -36.31
C TYR A 178 -20.45 15.70 -36.10
N VAL A 179 -21.60 15.95 -36.75
CA VAL A 179 -22.33 17.21 -36.62
C VAL A 179 -22.72 17.41 -35.17
N ASN A 180 -22.38 18.60 -34.61
CA ASN A 180 -22.60 18.91 -33.20
C ASN A 180 -22.04 17.87 -32.21
N ASN A 181 -21.03 17.11 -32.63
CA ASN A 181 -20.48 16.01 -31.81
C ASN A 181 -21.51 14.94 -31.38
N GLN A 182 -22.55 14.74 -32.17
CA GLN A 182 -23.54 13.67 -31.94
C GLN A 182 -23.04 12.37 -32.58
N ILE A 183 -22.82 11.36 -31.75
CA ILE A 183 -22.30 10.07 -32.15
C ILE A 183 -23.43 9.05 -32.12
N PRO A 184 -23.66 8.26 -33.19
CA PRO A 184 -24.59 7.16 -33.12
C PRO A 184 -24.07 6.10 -32.15
N VAL A 185 -24.91 5.70 -31.18
CA VAL A 185 -24.54 4.74 -30.14
C VAL A 185 -25.10 3.38 -30.52
N ASP A 186 -24.24 2.38 -30.51
CA ASP A 186 -24.63 0.98 -30.66
C ASP A 186 -25.33 0.46 -29.41
N SER A 187 -26.41 -0.32 -29.58
CA SER A 187 -27.25 -0.80 -28.50
C SER A 187 -26.52 -1.73 -27.53
N VAL A 188 -25.58 -2.53 -28.02
CA VAL A 188 -24.77 -3.42 -27.18
C VAL A 188 -23.83 -2.61 -26.30
N SER A 189 -23.16 -1.62 -26.90
CA SER A 189 -22.28 -0.69 -26.16
C SER A 189 -23.04 0.10 -25.12
N GLN A 190 -24.25 0.56 -25.44
CA GLN A 190 -25.12 1.26 -24.49
C GLN A 190 -25.53 0.38 -23.30
N ASN A 191 -25.88 -0.86 -23.56
CA ASN A 191 -26.22 -1.82 -22.50
C ASN A 191 -25.03 -2.11 -21.60
N ILE A 192 -23.84 -2.27 -22.17
CA ILE A 192 -22.60 -2.47 -21.37
C ILE A 192 -22.34 -1.26 -20.47
N VAL A 193 -22.37 -0.06 -21.04
CA VAL A 193 -22.14 1.18 -20.28
C VAL A 193 -23.17 1.36 -19.18
N ASN A 194 -24.44 1.11 -19.43
CA ASN A 194 -25.52 1.26 -18.45
C ASN A 194 -25.44 0.21 -17.33
N THR A 195 -24.93 -0.98 -17.63
CA THR A 195 -24.85 -2.08 -16.66
C THR A 195 -23.60 -1.97 -15.77
N TYR A 196 -22.44 -1.63 -16.35
CA TYR A 196 -21.16 -1.75 -15.67
C TYR A 196 -20.52 -0.40 -15.31
N MET A 197 -20.90 0.69 -15.93
CA MET A 197 -20.31 1.99 -15.64
C MET A 197 -21.21 2.81 -14.72
N PRO A 198 -20.74 3.24 -13.55
CA PRO A 198 -21.52 4.07 -12.65
C PRO A 198 -21.80 5.47 -13.26
N LEU A 199 -22.81 6.14 -12.72
CA LEU A 199 -23.09 7.55 -13.06
C LEU A 199 -22.13 8.49 -12.33
N PRO A 200 -21.89 9.71 -12.86
CA PRO A 200 -21.16 10.74 -12.14
C PRO A 200 -21.76 11.01 -10.76
N ASN A 201 -20.91 11.06 -9.73
CA ASN A 201 -21.31 11.33 -8.35
C ASN A 201 -20.43 12.38 -7.66
N ALA A 202 -19.47 12.95 -8.36
CA ALA A 202 -18.55 13.94 -7.83
C ALA A 202 -18.25 15.02 -8.87
N SER A 203 -17.77 16.17 -8.41
CA SER A 203 -17.21 17.22 -9.25
C SER A 203 -15.99 17.78 -8.52
N THR A 204 -14.83 17.15 -8.72
CA THR A 204 -13.61 17.51 -7.98
C THR A 204 -12.42 17.40 -8.91
N ASN A 205 -11.63 18.49 -9.03
CA ASN A 205 -10.40 18.53 -9.82
C ASN A 205 -10.53 18.01 -11.26
N GLY A 206 -11.65 18.33 -11.93
CA GLY A 206 -11.91 17.89 -13.29
C GLY A 206 -12.39 16.44 -13.43
N ASN A 207 -12.52 15.71 -12.34
CA ASN A 207 -13.08 14.36 -12.31
C ASN A 207 -14.55 14.40 -11.88
N ASN A 208 -15.34 13.48 -12.42
CA ASN A 208 -16.78 13.44 -12.19
C ASN A 208 -17.27 12.20 -11.42
N TYR A 209 -16.35 11.33 -11.00
CA TYR A 209 -16.67 10.13 -10.24
C TYR A 209 -15.65 9.87 -9.12
N SER A 210 -16.16 9.53 -7.93
CA SER A 210 -15.38 9.07 -6.78
C SER A 210 -15.91 7.70 -6.34
N GLY A 211 -15.06 6.68 -6.43
CA GLY A 211 -15.34 5.32 -6.00
C GLY A 211 -14.50 4.90 -4.80
#